data_d3c3d01e0961358685dafcc6b0fbfa3a
#
_entry.id   d3c3d01e0961358685dafcc6b0fbfa3a
#
_cell.length_a   1.000
_cell.length_b   1.000
_cell.length_c   1.000
_cell.angle_alpha   90.00
_cell.angle_beta   90.00
_cell.angle_gamma   90.00
#
_symmetry.space_group_name_H-M   'P 1'
#
loop_
_entity.id
_entity.type
_entity.pdbx_description
1 polymer ?
#
loop_
_entity_poly.entity_id
_entity_poly.type
_entity_poly.pdbx_seq_one_letter_code
_entity_poly.pdbx_strand_id
1 'polypeptide(L)'
;MWHERVITVSKLIFYPINQSPVLRAAAEALKRKGYGVVSHPCESVTHLLLPAPSFDDKGNLKGGGDLENVLTALPKNITIIGGNLPKDRLCGRKAIDLLKDPTYLADNAAITAYCAVRLAMMELPVMLRGCQVLIIGWGRIGRCLAALLWALEADVTVAARKETDRAMAHALGYHAEDPSTLGHNLNGFRLIFNTAPALVLSEEQVLHCRDNCLKIDLASTLGIAGKHVIWARGLPGKDAPESSGKLIAKTAIRLIEKERAL
;
A
#
# COMPACT_ATOMS: atom_id res chain seq x y z
N MET A 1 -30.38 7.38 -43.88
CA MET A 1 -29.69 8.46 -43.12
C MET A 1 -29.48 7.95 -41.70
N TRP A 2 -28.30 7.38 -41.44
CA TRP A 2 -27.92 6.88 -40.10
C TRP A 2 -27.35 8.06 -39.32
N HIS A 3 -28.07 8.51 -38.29
CA HIS A 3 -27.53 9.48 -37.33
C HIS A 3 -26.57 8.77 -36.43
N GLU A 4 -25.27 8.90 -36.69
CA GLU A 4 -24.26 8.63 -35.64
C GLU A 4 -24.52 9.55 -34.45
N ARG A 5 -25.02 8.97 -33.37
CA ARG A 5 -24.98 9.63 -32.06
C ARG A 5 -23.51 9.74 -31.65
N VAL A 6 -22.92 10.87 -31.93
CA VAL A 6 -21.65 11.25 -31.29
C VAL A 6 -21.92 11.36 -29.81
N ILE A 7 -21.65 10.29 -29.09
CA ILE A 7 -21.62 10.32 -27.63
C ILE A 7 -20.43 11.18 -27.27
N THR A 8 -20.66 12.45 -26.98
CA THR A 8 -19.63 13.34 -26.42
C THR A 8 -19.25 12.78 -25.04
N VAL A 9 -18.24 11.91 -25.00
CA VAL A 9 -17.67 11.43 -23.74
C VAL A 9 -17.12 12.68 -23.04
N SER A 10 -17.79 13.12 -21.99
CA SER A 10 -17.33 14.27 -21.20
C SER A 10 -15.87 14.01 -20.82
N LYS A 11 -14.97 14.88 -21.25
CA LYS A 11 -13.53 14.75 -21.06
C LYS A 11 -13.23 14.71 -19.58
N LEU A 12 -12.67 13.61 -19.07
CA LEU A 12 -12.21 13.52 -17.68
C LEU A 12 -11.02 14.46 -17.49
N ILE A 13 -11.14 15.36 -16.52
CA ILE A 13 -10.10 16.33 -16.13
C ILE A 13 -9.77 16.14 -14.66
N PHE A 14 -8.53 15.75 -14.41
CA PHE A 14 -8.01 15.46 -13.08
C PHE A 14 -7.22 16.64 -12.53
N TYR A 15 -7.38 16.90 -11.26
CA TYR A 15 -6.55 17.83 -10.50
C TYR A 15 -5.88 17.08 -9.33
N PRO A 16 -4.55 16.87 -9.36
CA PRO A 16 -3.80 16.37 -8.22
C PRO A 16 -3.66 17.49 -7.18
N ILE A 17 -4.09 17.22 -5.92
CA ILE A 17 -4.15 18.26 -4.88
C ILE A 17 -2.77 18.84 -4.52
N ASN A 18 -1.71 18.08 -4.75
CA ASN A 18 -0.33 18.53 -4.48
C ASN A 18 0.66 17.89 -5.46
N GLN A 19 1.92 18.33 -5.36
CA GLN A 19 3.02 17.89 -6.23
C GLN A 19 3.87 16.79 -5.58
N SER A 20 3.29 15.96 -4.69
CA SER A 20 4.02 14.80 -4.15
C SER A 20 4.50 13.88 -5.28
N PRO A 21 5.64 13.18 -5.12
CA PRO A 21 6.17 12.30 -6.17
C PRO A 21 5.15 11.27 -6.67
N VAL A 22 4.29 10.76 -5.78
CA VAL A 22 3.22 9.80 -6.12
C VAL A 22 2.16 10.44 -7.02
N LEU A 23 1.67 11.65 -6.65
CA LEU A 23 0.63 12.32 -7.42
C LEU A 23 1.16 12.87 -8.75
N ARG A 24 2.42 13.29 -8.82
CA ARG A 24 3.07 13.63 -10.10
C ARG A 24 3.12 12.42 -11.04
N ALA A 25 3.53 11.26 -10.52
CA ALA A 25 3.55 10.03 -11.31
C ALA A 25 2.16 9.60 -11.76
N ALA A 26 1.13 9.76 -10.91
CA ALA A 26 -0.26 9.51 -11.27
C ALA A 26 -0.74 10.48 -12.37
N ALA A 27 -0.44 11.76 -12.25
CA ALA A 27 -0.77 12.78 -13.23
C ALA A 27 -0.16 12.48 -14.60
N GLU A 28 1.12 12.10 -14.64
CA GLU A 28 1.80 11.70 -15.87
C GLU A 28 1.20 10.44 -16.49
N ALA A 29 0.85 9.45 -15.67
CA ALA A 29 0.20 8.23 -16.15
C ALA A 29 -1.18 8.53 -16.77
N LEU A 30 -1.95 9.45 -16.18
CA LEU A 30 -3.22 9.93 -16.73
C LEU A 30 -3.03 10.67 -18.05
N LYS A 31 -2.05 11.60 -18.14
CA LYS A 31 -1.73 12.33 -19.36
C LYS A 31 -1.36 11.39 -20.52
N ARG A 32 -0.50 10.38 -20.25
CA ARG A 32 -0.09 9.37 -21.25
C ARG A 32 -1.27 8.57 -21.81
N LYS A 33 -2.36 8.45 -21.04
CA LYS A 33 -3.60 7.81 -21.48
C LYS A 33 -4.61 8.76 -22.13
N GLY A 34 -4.22 10.04 -22.36
CA GLY A 34 -5.03 11.04 -23.04
C GLY A 34 -6.04 11.78 -22.16
N TYR A 35 -5.99 11.60 -20.82
CA TYR A 35 -6.85 12.33 -19.90
C TYR A 35 -6.34 13.75 -19.67
N GLY A 36 -7.26 14.69 -19.42
CA GLY A 36 -6.92 16.04 -19.02
C GLY A 36 -6.34 16.07 -17.60
N VAL A 37 -5.24 16.79 -17.40
CA VAL A 37 -4.67 17.01 -16.07
C VAL A 37 -4.29 18.49 -15.96
N VAL A 38 -4.80 19.14 -14.92
CA VAL A 38 -4.53 20.55 -14.62
C VAL A 38 -3.66 20.70 -13.36
N SER A 39 -2.94 21.80 -13.25
CA SER A 39 -2.02 22.09 -12.15
C SER A 39 -2.61 22.97 -11.05
N HIS A 40 -3.78 23.52 -11.25
CA HIS A 40 -4.49 24.38 -10.31
C HIS A 40 -6.01 24.11 -10.36
N PRO A 41 -6.76 24.40 -9.30
CA PRO A 41 -8.20 24.22 -9.29
C PRO A 41 -8.85 25.17 -10.30
N CYS A 42 -9.81 24.65 -11.07
CA CYS A 42 -10.60 25.43 -12.04
C CYS A 42 -11.95 24.74 -12.30
N GLU A 43 -12.88 25.46 -12.94
CA GLU A 43 -14.24 24.98 -13.20
C GLU A 43 -14.32 23.73 -14.11
N SER A 44 -13.29 23.48 -14.92
CA SER A 44 -13.25 22.31 -15.80
C SER A 44 -12.89 21.01 -15.10
N VAL A 45 -12.44 21.05 -13.83
CA VAL A 45 -12.06 19.86 -13.07
C VAL A 45 -13.27 18.97 -12.82
N THR A 46 -13.14 17.71 -13.16
CA THR A 46 -14.16 16.68 -12.90
C THR A 46 -13.77 15.75 -11.74
N HIS A 47 -12.47 15.59 -11.51
CA HIS A 47 -11.93 14.66 -10.51
C HIS A 47 -10.78 15.29 -9.74
N LEU A 48 -10.91 15.31 -8.40
CA LEU A 48 -9.83 15.68 -7.49
C LEU A 48 -9.07 14.42 -7.06
N LEU A 49 -7.75 14.41 -7.26
CA LEU A 49 -6.91 13.28 -6.93
C LEU A 49 -6.10 13.56 -5.65
N LEU A 50 -6.32 12.72 -4.63
CA LEU A 50 -5.63 12.74 -3.35
C LEU A 50 -4.65 11.56 -3.23
N PRO A 51 -3.67 11.61 -2.33
CA PRO A 51 -2.84 10.46 -1.98
C PRO A 51 -3.66 9.28 -1.42
N ALA A 52 -3.11 8.07 -1.45
CA ALA A 52 -3.71 6.90 -0.83
C ALA A 52 -2.70 6.20 0.11
N PRO A 53 -2.91 6.25 1.45
CA PRO A 53 -4.00 6.96 2.17
C PRO A 53 -3.85 8.48 2.07
N SER A 54 -5.01 9.20 2.12
CA SER A 54 -5.05 10.64 1.91
C SER A 54 -4.54 11.44 3.11
N PHE A 55 -4.76 10.95 4.32
CA PHE A 55 -4.44 11.66 5.56
C PHE A 55 -3.44 10.88 6.41
N ASP A 56 -2.68 11.61 7.23
CA ASP A 56 -1.84 11.05 8.28
C ASP A 56 -2.65 10.75 9.56
N ASP A 57 -1.98 10.25 10.60
CA ASP A 57 -2.62 9.89 11.88
C ASP A 57 -3.12 11.13 12.66
N LYS A 58 -2.66 12.33 12.30
CA LYS A 58 -3.11 13.61 12.86
C LYS A 58 -4.24 14.25 12.03
N GLY A 59 -4.63 13.61 10.94
CA GLY A 59 -5.65 14.11 10.02
C GLY A 59 -5.14 15.13 9.00
N ASN A 60 -3.84 15.39 8.90
CA ASN A 60 -3.30 16.28 7.89
C ASN A 60 -3.26 15.59 6.52
N LEU A 61 -3.46 16.36 5.45
CA LEU A 61 -3.33 15.86 4.10
C LEU A 61 -1.88 15.47 3.80
N LYS A 62 -1.66 14.24 3.38
CA LYS A 62 -0.31 13.76 3.03
C LYS A 62 0.24 14.50 1.81
N GLY A 63 1.50 14.92 1.94
CA GLY A 63 2.16 15.74 0.92
C GLY A 63 1.79 17.21 0.96
N GLY A 64 1.04 17.64 1.99
CA GLY A 64 0.66 19.04 2.21
C GLY A 64 -0.55 19.48 1.38
N GLY A 65 -1.00 20.70 1.63
CA GLY A 65 -2.16 21.32 1.00
C GLY A 65 -3.34 21.45 1.96
N ASP A 66 -4.27 22.32 1.59
CA ASP A 66 -5.52 22.57 2.32
C ASP A 66 -6.70 22.08 1.49
N LEU A 67 -7.29 20.96 1.92
CA LEU A 67 -8.41 20.35 1.22
C LEU A 67 -9.65 21.26 1.20
N GLU A 68 -9.95 21.97 2.28
CA GLU A 68 -11.13 22.81 2.37
C GLU A 68 -11.04 23.99 1.40
N ASN A 69 -9.90 24.69 1.37
CA ASN A 69 -9.66 25.75 0.41
C ASN A 69 -9.72 25.26 -1.05
N VAL A 70 -9.15 24.08 -1.33
CA VAL A 70 -9.23 23.48 -2.67
C VAL A 70 -10.68 23.16 -3.03
N LEU A 71 -11.45 22.59 -2.12
CA LEU A 71 -12.85 22.26 -2.37
C LEU A 71 -13.74 23.50 -2.58
N THR A 72 -13.44 24.65 -1.96
CA THR A 72 -14.17 25.89 -2.23
C THR A 72 -13.93 26.43 -3.64
N ALA A 73 -12.73 26.20 -4.19
CA ALA A 73 -12.34 26.64 -5.53
C ALA A 73 -12.77 25.68 -6.65
N LEU A 74 -13.33 24.52 -6.32
CA LEU A 74 -13.74 23.49 -7.27
C LEU A 74 -15.26 23.35 -7.38
N PRO A 75 -15.79 22.92 -8.54
CA PRO A 75 -17.20 22.63 -8.71
C PRO A 75 -17.75 21.66 -7.65
N LYS A 76 -19.02 21.82 -7.28
CA LYS A 76 -19.66 20.96 -6.28
C LYS A 76 -19.85 19.50 -6.74
N ASN A 77 -19.94 19.26 -8.04
CA ASN A 77 -20.24 17.98 -8.66
C ASN A 77 -19.00 17.14 -9.01
N ILE A 78 -17.81 17.52 -8.56
CA ILE A 78 -16.59 16.72 -8.77
C ILE A 78 -16.63 15.41 -7.96
N THR A 79 -15.88 14.43 -8.44
CA THR A 79 -15.58 13.20 -7.68
C THR A 79 -14.21 13.30 -7.02
N ILE A 80 -14.12 12.98 -5.74
CA ILE A 80 -12.85 12.93 -4.98
C ILE A 80 -12.34 11.50 -5.01
N ILE A 81 -11.08 11.32 -5.39
CA ILE A 81 -10.42 10.01 -5.47
C ILE A 81 -9.22 10.01 -4.52
N GLY A 82 -9.14 9.03 -3.63
CA GLY A 82 -8.05 8.93 -2.65
C GLY A 82 -8.13 7.66 -1.83
N GLY A 83 -7.58 7.64 -0.64
CA GLY A 83 -7.66 6.49 0.25
C GLY A 83 -8.00 6.89 1.69
N ASN A 84 -8.84 6.11 2.37
CA ASN A 84 -9.38 6.41 3.69
C ASN A 84 -10.05 7.79 3.72
N LEU A 85 -11.09 7.96 2.92
CA LEU A 85 -11.79 9.22 2.74
C LEU A 85 -12.94 9.35 3.76
N PRO A 86 -12.79 10.17 4.83
CA PRO A 86 -13.86 10.39 5.81
C PRO A 86 -14.93 11.30 5.22
N LYS A 87 -16.21 10.90 5.34
CA LYS A 87 -17.35 11.56 4.69
C LYS A 87 -17.53 13.02 5.10
N ASP A 88 -17.28 13.34 6.35
CA ASP A 88 -17.37 14.68 6.94
C ASP A 88 -16.43 15.69 6.29
N ARG A 89 -15.30 15.24 5.75
CA ARG A 89 -14.30 16.10 5.10
C ARG A 89 -14.53 16.30 3.59
N LEU A 90 -15.54 15.67 3.01
CA LEU A 90 -15.76 15.69 1.55
C LEU A 90 -16.79 16.74 1.11
N CYS A 91 -17.36 17.49 2.04
CA CYS A 91 -18.38 18.51 1.77
C CYS A 91 -19.52 17.99 0.88
N GLY A 92 -20.01 16.77 1.13
CA GLY A 92 -21.10 16.15 0.38
C GLY A 92 -20.76 15.66 -1.04
N ARG A 93 -19.50 15.75 -1.46
CA ARG A 93 -19.07 15.31 -2.79
C ARG A 93 -18.97 13.80 -2.90
N LYS A 94 -19.14 13.28 -4.11
CA LYS A 94 -18.92 11.88 -4.44
C LYS A 94 -17.46 11.50 -4.19
N ALA A 95 -17.23 10.27 -3.70
CA ALA A 95 -15.89 9.78 -3.40
C ALA A 95 -15.65 8.37 -3.94
N ILE A 96 -14.47 8.15 -4.48
CA ILE A 96 -13.91 6.84 -4.82
C ILE A 96 -12.75 6.56 -3.88
N ASP A 97 -12.95 5.65 -2.92
CA ASP A 97 -11.93 5.25 -1.96
C ASP A 97 -11.15 4.05 -2.48
N LEU A 98 -9.92 4.28 -2.93
CA LEU A 98 -9.03 3.26 -3.49
C LEU A 98 -8.69 2.16 -2.47
N LEU A 99 -8.64 2.48 -1.17
CA LEU A 99 -8.35 1.51 -0.11
C LEU A 99 -9.54 0.60 0.22
N LYS A 100 -10.70 0.82 -0.40
CA LYS A 100 -11.84 -0.10 -0.37
C LYS A 100 -11.87 -1.05 -1.58
N ASP A 101 -11.01 -0.84 -2.57
CA ASP A 101 -10.93 -1.68 -3.76
C ASP A 101 -9.98 -2.86 -3.55
N PRO A 102 -10.47 -4.12 -3.62
CA PRO A 102 -9.64 -5.30 -3.39
C PRO A 102 -8.48 -5.45 -4.38
N THR A 103 -8.67 -5.04 -5.63
CA THR A 103 -7.64 -5.10 -6.67
C THR A 103 -6.53 -4.09 -6.39
N TYR A 104 -6.88 -2.85 -6.02
CA TYR A 104 -5.90 -1.88 -5.57
C TYR A 104 -5.08 -2.38 -4.39
N LEU A 105 -5.75 -2.96 -3.39
CA LEU A 105 -5.09 -3.47 -2.19
C LEU A 105 -4.14 -4.64 -2.50
N ALA A 106 -4.46 -5.49 -3.47
CA ALA A 106 -3.59 -6.57 -3.91
C ALA A 106 -2.34 -6.03 -4.63
N ASP A 107 -2.52 -5.15 -5.62
CA ASP A 107 -1.41 -4.54 -6.35
C ASP A 107 -0.50 -3.71 -5.41
N ASN A 108 -1.09 -2.95 -4.47
CA ASN A 108 -0.35 -2.17 -3.48
C ASN A 108 0.44 -3.06 -2.50
N ALA A 109 -0.08 -4.24 -2.15
CA ALA A 109 0.63 -5.21 -1.32
C ALA A 109 1.88 -5.75 -2.03
N ALA A 110 1.82 -5.99 -3.34
CA ALA A 110 2.97 -6.38 -4.12
C ALA A 110 4.05 -5.28 -4.11
N ILE A 111 3.67 -4.01 -4.35
CA ILE A 111 4.62 -2.89 -4.27
C ILE A 111 5.23 -2.80 -2.86
N THR A 112 4.42 -2.97 -1.80
CA THR A 112 4.90 -2.95 -0.41
C THR A 112 5.93 -4.04 -0.16
N ALA A 113 5.68 -5.26 -0.63
CA ALA A 113 6.60 -6.39 -0.48
C ALA A 113 7.93 -6.15 -1.20
N TYR A 114 7.90 -5.62 -2.43
CA TYR A 114 9.12 -5.23 -3.14
C TYR A 114 9.95 -4.19 -2.39
N CYS A 115 9.31 -3.14 -1.89
CA CYS A 115 9.99 -2.11 -1.10
C CYS A 115 10.56 -2.68 0.20
N ALA A 116 9.84 -3.59 0.86
CA ALA A 116 10.30 -4.23 2.09
C ALA A 116 11.50 -5.15 1.88
N VAL A 117 11.51 -5.94 0.80
CA VAL A 117 12.68 -6.77 0.43
C VAL A 117 13.87 -5.88 0.08
N ARG A 118 13.67 -4.79 -0.67
CA ARG A 118 14.74 -3.83 -0.96
C ARG A 118 15.31 -3.23 0.32
N LEU A 119 14.45 -2.81 1.27
CA LEU A 119 14.89 -2.30 2.56
C LEU A 119 15.72 -3.35 3.31
N ALA A 120 15.25 -4.59 3.36
CA ALA A 120 16.01 -5.68 4.01
C ALA A 120 17.38 -5.90 3.38
N MET A 121 17.48 -5.86 2.04
CA MET A 121 18.76 -6.01 1.33
C MET A 121 19.74 -4.86 1.59
N MET A 122 19.25 -3.66 1.87
CA MET A 122 20.07 -2.50 2.22
C MET A 122 20.60 -2.57 3.67
N GLU A 123 19.82 -3.15 4.57
CA GLU A 123 20.15 -3.23 6.00
C GLU A 123 20.90 -4.51 6.39
N LEU A 124 20.77 -5.59 5.60
CA LEU A 124 21.43 -6.85 5.88
C LEU A 124 22.85 -6.87 5.30
N PRO A 125 23.87 -7.23 6.12
CA PRO A 125 25.24 -7.42 5.62
C PRO A 125 25.48 -8.79 4.97
N VAL A 126 24.40 -9.54 4.67
CA VAL A 126 24.43 -10.88 4.07
C VAL A 126 23.44 -10.99 2.93
N MET A 127 23.69 -11.91 2.01
CA MET A 127 22.74 -12.21 0.94
C MET A 127 21.48 -12.89 1.49
N LEU A 128 20.37 -12.79 0.75
CA LEU A 128 19.11 -13.45 1.12
C LEU A 128 19.10 -14.95 0.82
N ARG A 129 19.92 -15.42 -0.11
CA ARG A 129 20.05 -16.85 -0.41
C ARG A 129 20.46 -17.65 0.83
N GLY A 130 19.62 -18.62 1.23
CA GLY A 130 19.81 -19.41 2.46
C GLY A 130 19.61 -18.64 3.76
N CYS A 131 19.15 -17.37 3.69
CA CYS A 131 18.85 -16.57 4.88
C CYS A 131 17.58 -17.09 5.52
N GLN A 132 17.61 -17.35 6.83
CA GLN A 132 16.45 -17.74 7.62
C GLN A 132 15.55 -16.53 7.85
N VAL A 133 14.37 -16.53 7.24
CA VAL A 133 13.42 -15.41 7.27
C VAL A 133 12.09 -15.85 7.89
N LEU A 134 11.63 -15.09 8.90
CA LEU A 134 10.30 -15.25 9.47
C LEU A 134 9.36 -14.16 8.92
N ILE A 135 8.20 -14.57 8.44
CA ILE A 135 7.11 -13.67 8.06
C ILE A 135 5.95 -13.91 9.03
N ILE A 136 5.62 -12.91 9.86
CA ILE A 136 4.48 -12.96 10.76
C ILE A 136 3.27 -12.35 10.06
N GLY A 137 2.27 -13.19 9.76
CA GLY A 137 1.05 -12.84 9.04
C GLY A 137 1.00 -13.39 7.61
N TRP A 138 -0.16 -13.96 7.23
CA TRP A 138 -0.42 -14.56 5.92
C TRP A 138 -1.47 -13.76 5.12
N GLY A 139 -1.46 -12.43 5.29
CA GLY A 139 -2.28 -11.50 4.51
C GLY A 139 -1.72 -11.26 3.10
N ARG A 140 -2.25 -10.27 2.40
CA ARG A 140 -1.78 -9.89 1.05
C ARG A 140 -0.29 -9.61 1.00
N ILE A 141 0.23 -8.80 1.93
CA ILE A 141 1.67 -8.44 1.99
C ILE A 141 2.50 -9.68 2.34
N GLY A 142 2.13 -10.47 3.34
CA GLY A 142 2.86 -11.66 3.74
C GLY A 142 3.03 -12.68 2.62
N ARG A 143 1.97 -12.91 1.84
CA ARG A 143 2.01 -13.79 0.66
C ARG A 143 2.94 -13.27 -0.44
N CYS A 144 2.91 -11.97 -0.72
CA CYS A 144 3.81 -11.36 -1.69
C CYS A 144 5.27 -11.43 -1.23
N LEU A 145 5.54 -11.20 0.07
CA LEU A 145 6.87 -11.32 0.67
C LEU A 145 7.39 -12.76 0.55
N ALA A 146 6.58 -13.75 0.94
CA ALA A 146 6.98 -15.15 0.88
C ALA A 146 7.39 -15.54 -0.54
N ALA A 147 6.60 -15.17 -1.55
CA ALA A 147 6.91 -15.46 -2.95
C ALA A 147 8.21 -14.78 -3.43
N LEU A 148 8.44 -13.51 -3.07
CA LEU A 148 9.64 -12.78 -3.45
C LEU A 148 10.89 -13.35 -2.77
N LEU A 149 10.80 -13.63 -1.47
CA LEU A 149 11.92 -14.17 -0.70
C LEU A 149 12.28 -15.60 -1.15
N TRP A 150 11.26 -16.40 -1.46
CA TRP A 150 11.46 -17.74 -2.05
C TRP A 150 12.18 -17.66 -3.40
N ALA A 151 11.78 -16.73 -4.27
CA ALA A 151 12.45 -16.50 -5.55
C ALA A 151 13.91 -16.01 -5.40
N LEU A 152 14.25 -15.43 -4.25
CA LEU A 152 15.61 -15.05 -3.87
C LEU A 152 16.34 -16.15 -3.09
N GLU A 153 15.80 -17.38 -3.09
CA GLU A 153 16.35 -18.57 -2.45
C GLU A 153 16.54 -18.40 -0.91
N ALA A 154 15.73 -17.56 -0.26
CA ALA A 154 15.69 -17.48 1.19
C ALA A 154 14.94 -18.69 1.79
N ASP A 155 15.30 -19.08 3.01
CA ASP A 155 14.59 -20.10 3.77
C ASP A 155 13.44 -19.43 4.54
N VAL A 156 12.22 -19.61 4.05
CA VAL A 156 11.05 -18.83 4.50
C VAL A 156 10.19 -19.65 5.46
N THR A 157 10.01 -19.11 6.66
CA THR A 157 9.02 -19.57 7.63
C THR A 157 7.87 -18.55 7.74
N VAL A 158 6.64 -19.03 7.65
CA VAL A 158 5.42 -18.23 7.79
C VAL A 158 4.77 -18.53 9.12
N ALA A 159 4.54 -17.50 9.94
CA ALA A 159 3.75 -17.62 11.15
C ALA A 159 2.32 -17.12 10.90
N ALA A 160 1.34 -18.01 11.01
CA ALA A 160 -0.07 -17.70 10.78
C ALA A 160 -0.99 -18.34 11.83
N ARG A 161 -1.97 -17.56 12.34
CA ARG A 161 -2.89 -18.03 13.39
C ARG A 161 -3.81 -19.15 12.94
N LYS A 162 -4.30 -19.07 11.67
CA LYS A 162 -5.24 -20.05 11.14
C LYS A 162 -4.47 -21.29 10.67
N GLU A 163 -4.92 -22.46 11.09
CA GLU A 163 -4.37 -23.73 10.64
C GLU A 163 -4.45 -23.87 9.11
N THR A 164 -5.56 -23.46 8.50
CA THR A 164 -5.74 -23.46 7.04
C THR A 164 -4.71 -22.58 6.31
N ASP A 165 -4.32 -21.46 6.91
CA ASP A 165 -3.27 -20.59 6.34
C ASP A 165 -1.89 -21.26 6.46
N ARG A 166 -1.60 -21.93 7.57
CA ARG A 166 -0.37 -22.71 7.76
C ARG A 166 -0.29 -23.90 6.79
N ALA A 167 -1.39 -24.64 6.65
CA ALA A 167 -1.48 -25.73 5.69
C ALA A 167 -1.23 -25.25 4.24
N MET A 168 -1.81 -24.09 3.86
CA MET A 168 -1.59 -23.49 2.55
C MET A 168 -0.12 -23.03 2.38
N ALA A 169 0.48 -22.40 3.38
CA ALA A 169 1.88 -22.00 3.34
C ALA A 169 2.80 -23.24 3.14
N HIS A 170 2.53 -24.32 3.87
CA HIS A 170 3.26 -25.58 3.75
C HIS A 170 3.08 -26.22 2.35
N ALA A 171 1.87 -26.23 1.81
CA ALA A 171 1.58 -26.75 0.45
C ALA A 171 2.31 -25.96 -0.65
N LEU A 172 2.63 -24.67 -0.40
CA LEU A 172 3.44 -23.82 -1.28
C LEU A 172 4.95 -23.96 -1.07
N GLY A 173 5.39 -24.85 -0.17
CA GLY A 173 6.80 -25.15 0.07
C GLY A 173 7.47 -24.33 1.18
N TYR A 174 6.72 -23.48 1.90
CA TYR A 174 7.26 -22.71 3.03
C TYR A 174 7.19 -23.51 4.33
N HIS A 175 8.10 -23.25 5.25
CA HIS A 175 7.90 -23.66 6.65
C HIS A 175 6.73 -22.88 7.24
N ALA A 176 5.96 -23.50 8.13
CA ALA A 176 4.78 -22.85 8.72
C ALA A 176 4.69 -23.14 10.22
N GLU A 177 4.46 -22.08 11.02
CA GLU A 177 4.39 -22.15 12.48
C GLU A 177 3.15 -21.44 13.03
N ASP A 178 2.74 -21.81 14.22
CA ASP A 178 1.76 -21.06 14.99
C ASP A 178 2.46 -19.88 15.69
N PRO A 179 1.95 -18.64 15.60
CA PRO A 179 2.55 -17.51 16.31
C PRO A 179 2.68 -17.70 17.81
N SER A 180 1.82 -18.51 18.42
CA SER A 180 1.88 -18.81 19.87
C SER A 180 3.11 -19.63 20.27
N THR A 181 3.73 -20.34 19.33
CA THR A 181 4.93 -21.19 19.58
C THR A 181 6.23 -20.52 19.23
N LEU A 182 6.21 -19.33 18.62
CA LEU A 182 7.40 -18.63 18.13
C LEU A 182 8.45 -18.31 19.20
N GLY A 183 8.04 -18.15 20.46
CA GLY A 183 8.92 -17.68 21.55
C GLY A 183 10.18 -18.52 21.78
N HIS A 184 10.21 -19.78 21.35
CA HIS A 184 11.34 -20.68 21.57
C HIS A 184 12.35 -20.73 20.40
N ASN A 185 11.95 -20.29 19.20
CA ASN A 185 12.75 -20.49 17.98
C ASN A 185 13.26 -19.19 17.33
N LEU A 186 13.05 -18.02 17.94
CA LEU A 186 13.38 -16.72 17.33
C LEU A 186 14.87 -16.53 17.06
N ASN A 187 15.74 -17.21 17.80
CA ASN A 187 17.20 -17.16 17.60
C ASN A 187 17.65 -17.73 16.23
N GLY A 188 16.83 -18.56 15.59
CA GLY A 188 17.10 -19.09 14.26
C GLY A 188 17.08 -18.03 13.16
N PHE A 189 16.24 -17.00 13.30
CA PHE A 189 15.96 -16.06 12.21
C PHE A 189 16.97 -14.91 12.12
N ARG A 190 17.39 -14.62 10.88
CA ARG A 190 18.24 -13.48 10.55
C ARG A 190 17.42 -12.24 10.19
N LEU A 191 16.21 -12.45 9.70
CA LEU A 191 15.29 -11.43 9.27
C LEU A 191 13.86 -11.78 9.71
N ILE A 192 13.17 -10.82 10.31
CA ILE A 192 11.78 -10.97 10.70
C ILE A 192 10.97 -9.85 10.07
N PHE A 193 9.93 -10.21 9.32
CA PHE A 193 8.90 -9.28 8.85
C PHE A 193 7.62 -9.45 9.65
N ASN A 194 7.05 -8.36 10.15
CA ASN A 194 5.69 -8.36 10.64
C ASN A 194 4.76 -7.70 9.63
N THR A 195 3.63 -8.35 9.33
CA THR A 195 2.56 -7.82 8.46
C THR A 195 1.20 -7.77 9.17
N ALA A 196 1.13 -8.24 10.42
CA ALA A 196 -0.10 -8.29 11.21
C ALA A 196 -0.27 -7.00 12.04
N PRO A 197 -1.44 -6.31 11.98
CA PRO A 197 -1.68 -5.06 12.69
C PRO A 197 -2.09 -5.31 14.16
N ALA A 198 -1.26 -6.06 14.89
CA ALA A 198 -1.42 -6.40 16.30
C ALA A 198 -0.06 -6.65 16.91
N LEU A 199 0.05 -6.56 18.25
CA LEU A 199 1.26 -6.98 18.97
C LEU A 199 1.47 -8.49 18.76
N VAL A 200 2.56 -8.85 18.09
CA VAL A 200 2.90 -10.23 17.72
C VAL A 200 4.17 -10.73 18.39
N LEU A 201 5.07 -9.83 18.74
CA LEU A 201 6.27 -10.12 19.54
C LEU A 201 6.40 -9.10 20.67
N SER A 202 6.36 -9.59 21.91
CA SER A 202 6.63 -8.79 23.11
C SER A 202 8.12 -8.45 23.24
N GLU A 203 8.46 -7.51 24.12
CA GLU A 203 9.87 -7.19 24.41
C GLU A 203 10.63 -8.41 24.92
N GLU A 204 10.02 -9.23 25.77
CA GLU A 204 10.61 -10.47 26.27
C GLU A 204 10.90 -11.46 25.14
N GLN A 205 9.96 -11.65 24.21
CA GLN A 205 10.18 -12.53 23.05
C GLN A 205 11.29 -12.01 22.12
N VAL A 206 11.38 -10.69 21.93
CA VAL A 206 12.43 -10.08 21.12
C VAL A 206 13.84 -10.32 21.70
N LEU A 207 13.99 -10.48 23.01
CA LEU A 207 15.25 -10.85 23.64
C LEU A 207 15.76 -12.26 23.24
N HIS A 208 14.86 -13.12 22.76
CA HIS A 208 15.24 -14.44 22.22
C HIS A 208 15.71 -14.38 20.76
N CYS A 209 15.59 -13.23 20.09
CA CYS A 209 16.22 -13.05 18.77
C CYS A 209 17.74 -12.95 18.92
N ARG A 210 18.47 -13.38 17.88
CA ARG A 210 19.92 -13.10 17.83
C ARG A 210 20.18 -11.59 17.75
N ASP A 211 21.30 -11.11 18.27
CA ASP A 211 21.65 -9.67 18.32
C ASP A 211 21.60 -9.01 16.97
N ASN A 212 21.99 -9.72 15.93
CA ASN A 212 22.04 -9.22 14.56
C ASN A 212 20.80 -9.58 13.72
N CYS A 213 19.67 -9.92 14.35
CA CYS A 213 18.40 -10.15 13.69
C CYS A 213 17.78 -8.82 13.26
N LEU A 214 17.60 -8.64 11.96
CA LEU A 214 16.88 -7.48 11.41
C LEU A 214 15.37 -7.69 11.58
N LYS A 215 14.69 -6.71 12.18
CA LYS A 215 13.24 -6.72 12.40
C LYS A 215 12.60 -5.57 11.66
N ILE A 216 11.71 -5.87 10.70
CA ILE A 216 10.99 -4.90 9.89
C ILE A 216 9.49 -5.08 10.11
N ASP A 217 8.84 -4.04 10.62
CA ASP A 217 7.40 -4.02 10.84
C ASP A 217 6.70 -3.22 9.74
N LEU A 218 5.85 -3.88 8.96
CA LEU A 218 5.10 -3.32 7.84
C LEU A 218 3.65 -3.00 8.20
N ALA A 219 3.24 -3.35 9.41
CA ALA A 219 1.86 -3.19 9.84
C ALA A 219 1.48 -1.72 10.08
N SER A 220 0.20 -1.42 10.00
CA SER A 220 -0.34 -0.09 10.31
C SER A 220 -0.17 0.29 11.78
N THR A 221 -0.17 -0.69 12.66
CA THR A 221 0.12 -0.58 14.10
C THR A 221 1.38 -1.39 14.39
N LEU A 222 2.31 -0.83 15.14
CA LEU A 222 3.55 -1.51 15.50
C LEU A 222 3.24 -2.80 16.28
N GLY A 223 3.68 -3.92 15.77
CA GLY A 223 3.40 -5.25 16.31
C GLY A 223 4.63 -5.97 16.89
N ILE A 224 5.84 -5.44 16.66
CA ILE A 224 7.08 -5.94 17.28
C ILE A 224 7.52 -4.93 18.32
N ALA A 225 7.50 -5.31 19.60
CA ALA A 225 7.97 -4.47 20.69
C ALA A 225 9.51 -4.46 20.77
N GLY A 226 10.07 -3.51 21.53
CA GLY A 226 11.49 -3.47 21.86
C GLY A 226 12.33 -2.60 20.92
N LYS A 227 13.67 -2.73 21.08
CA LYS A 227 14.65 -1.89 20.37
C LYS A 227 15.03 -2.48 19.01
N HIS A 228 15.60 -1.62 18.13
CA HIS A 228 16.11 -2.03 16.84
C HIS A 228 15.06 -2.67 15.90
N VAL A 229 13.83 -2.14 15.93
CA VAL A 229 12.75 -2.49 15.01
C VAL A 229 12.57 -1.34 14.00
N ILE A 230 12.62 -1.64 12.72
CA ILE A 230 12.32 -0.68 11.67
C ILE A 230 10.81 -0.70 11.40
N TRP A 231 10.10 0.32 11.87
CA TRP A 231 8.68 0.48 11.55
C TRP A 231 8.53 1.14 10.18
N ALA A 232 8.34 0.34 9.16
CA ALA A 232 8.43 0.74 7.75
C ALA A 232 7.06 1.07 7.15
N ARG A 233 6.38 2.09 7.69
CA ARG A 233 5.09 2.57 7.18
C ARG A 233 5.23 3.37 5.88
N GLY A 234 4.31 3.14 4.95
CA GLY A 234 4.18 3.95 3.74
C GLY A 234 5.30 3.75 2.72
N LEU A 235 5.99 2.62 2.75
CA LEU A 235 7.06 2.27 1.82
C LEU A 235 6.71 2.52 0.35
N PRO A 236 5.54 2.12 -0.18
CA PRO A 236 5.22 2.34 -1.59
C PRO A 236 5.34 3.80 -2.03
N GLY A 237 4.84 4.72 -1.22
CA GLY A 237 4.89 6.15 -1.53
C GLY A 237 6.28 6.77 -1.40
N LYS A 238 7.13 6.23 -0.52
CA LYS A 238 8.49 6.70 -0.28
C LYS A 238 9.48 6.12 -1.30
N ASP A 239 9.42 4.81 -1.49
CA ASP A 239 10.45 4.04 -2.16
C ASP A 239 10.11 3.67 -3.60
N ALA A 240 8.83 3.65 -3.95
CA ALA A 240 8.33 3.37 -5.28
C ALA A 240 7.21 4.33 -5.71
N PRO A 241 7.43 5.67 -5.65
CA PRO A 241 6.38 6.65 -5.92
C PRO A 241 5.83 6.55 -7.34
N GLU A 242 6.65 6.19 -8.30
CA GLU A 242 6.23 6.02 -9.70
C GLU A 242 5.26 4.82 -9.84
N SER A 243 5.57 3.67 -9.24
CA SER A 243 4.70 2.50 -9.25
C SER A 243 3.38 2.77 -8.52
N SER A 244 3.46 3.44 -7.37
CA SER A 244 2.29 3.84 -6.59
C SER A 244 1.39 4.82 -7.34
N GLY A 245 1.96 5.81 -8.01
CA GLY A 245 1.22 6.77 -8.83
C GLY A 245 0.56 6.12 -10.05
N LYS A 246 1.26 5.25 -10.75
CA LYS A 246 0.70 4.46 -11.86
C LYS A 246 -0.47 3.59 -11.39
N LEU A 247 -0.35 2.98 -10.21
CA LEU A 247 -1.42 2.18 -9.61
C LEU A 247 -2.65 3.01 -9.27
N ILE A 248 -2.46 4.20 -8.68
CA ILE A 248 -3.55 5.15 -8.39
C ILE A 248 -4.26 5.51 -9.71
N ALA A 249 -3.54 5.92 -10.75
CA ALA A 249 -4.11 6.31 -12.02
C ALA A 249 -4.88 5.16 -12.69
N LYS A 250 -4.29 3.96 -12.76
CA LYS A 250 -4.91 2.74 -13.31
C LYS A 250 -6.22 2.42 -12.61
N THR A 251 -6.21 2.46 -11.27
CA THR A 251 -7.38 2.10 -10.47
C THR A 251 -8.47 3.17 -10.56
N ALA A 252 -8.09 4.45 -10.52
CA ALA A 252 -9.03 5.56 -10.68
C ALA A 252 -9.82 5.44 -11.98
N ILE A 253 -9.13 5.24 -13.11
CA ILE A 253 -9.78 5.06 -14.42
C ILE A 253 -10.73 3.87 -14.40
N ARG A 254 -10.26 2.70 -13.95
CA ARG A 254 -11.06 1.47 -13.91
C ARG A 254 -12.34 1.65 -13.08
N LEU A 255 -12.26 2.31 -11.92
CA LEU A 255 -13.42 2.51 -11.07
C LEU A 255 -14.40 3.53 -11.66
N ILE A 256 -13.90 4.60 -12.30
CA ILE A 256 -14.75 5.56 -13.01
C ILE A 256 -15.49 4.88 -14.18
N GLU A 257 -14.80 4.08 -14.97
CA GLU A 257 -15.39 3.34 -16.08
C GLU A 257 -16.45 2.35 -15.62
N LYS A 258 -16.18 1.64 -14.52
CA LYS A 258 -17.13 0.71 -13.91
C LYS A 258 -18.42 1.42 -13.45
N GLU A 259 -18.30 2.62 -12.85
CA GLU A 259 -19.46 3.39 -12.42
C GLU A 259 -20.29 3.95 -13.59
N ARG A 260 -19.66 4.21 -14.74
CA ARG A 260 -20.36 4.71 -15.93
C ARG A 260 -21.10 3.59 -16.68
N ALA A 261 -20.71 2.34 -16.44
CA ALA A 261 -21.32 1.16 -17.08
C ALA A 261 -22.54 0.62 -16.32
N LEU A 262 -22.80 1.14 -15.12
CA LEU A 262 -23.96 0.85 -14.26
C LEU A 262 -25.06 1.90 -14.44
#